data_ce8fcfea0f8c7d5dfb94f76edcb47529
#
_entry.id   ce8fcfea0f8c7d5dfb94f76edcb47529
#
_cell.length_a   1.000
_cell.length_b   1.000
_cell.length_c   1.000
_cell.angle_alpha   90.00
_cell.angle_beta   90.00
_cell.angle_gamma   90.00
#
_symmetry.space_group_name_H-M   'P 1'
#
loop_
_entity.id
_entity.type
_entity.pdbx_description
1 polymer ?
#
loop_
_entity_poly.entity_id
_entity_poly.type
_entity_poly.pdbx_seq_one_letter_code
_entity_poly.pdbx_strand_id
1 'polypeptide(L)'
;MLRVGAYSEHFHFLLKTGPVPISTIMRRLLTGYALWYNRTHRRDGHLFQNRFKSILCQEDAYLLELVRYIHLNPIRAGIIHDLGELGRYPYSGQSVLMGKLKNGWQDIKWILGMFSENIGAARRLYKEFVERGIEQGKRHDLSGGGLIRSAGGWEAVKALKKERVYQRNDERILGDGDFVGRVLATAEKSMEKRYALKAHGFDLEKIASRVSEVLGVEAEDVWGRGRYRHIVEARSLLCCWSMEADQSHQKKAA
;
A
#
# COMPACT_ATOMS: atom_id res chain seq x y z
N MET A 1 -1.87 5.70 7.47
CA MET A 1 -1.02 4.48 7.54
C MET A 1 -1.57 3.58 8.61
N LEU A 2 -1.89 2.33 8.32
CA LEU A 2 -2.72 1.54 9.20
C LEU A 2 -1.94 0.59 10.10
N ARG A 3 -0.81 -0.03 9.68
CA ARG A 3 -0.19 -1.07 10.51
C ARG A 3 1.22 -1.45 10.11
N VAL A 4 2.01 -1.89 11.11
CA VAL A 4 3.36 -2.41 10.96
C VAL A 4 3.48 -3.73 11.74
N GLY A 5 4.08 -4.72 11.12
CA GLY A 5 4.71 -5.86 11.78
C GLY A 5 6.14 -5.92 11.27
N ALA A 6 7.11 -5.65 12.13
CA ALA A 6 8.51 -5.70 11.80
C ALA A 6 9.16 -6.97 12.35
N TYR A 7 10.00 -7.56 11.55
CA TYR A 7 10.80 -8.76 11.82
C TYR A 7 12.27 -8.45 11.65
N SER A 8 13.13 -9.41 11.94
CA SER A 8 14.58 -9.27 11.70
C SER A 8 14.92 -9.03 10.23
N GLU A 9 14.13 -9.58 9.29
CA GLU A 9 14.47 -9.59 7.87
C GLU A 9 13.45 -8.87 6.98
N HIS A 10 12.23 -8.62 7.44
CA HIS A 10 11.19 -7.96 6.66
C HIS A 10 10.14 -7.30 7.55
N PHE A 11 9.29 -6.46 6.94
CA PHE A 11 8.18 -5.81 7.61
C PHE A 11 6.94 -5.82 6.72
N HIS A 12 5.78 -5.75 7.35
CA HIS A 12 4.49 -5.61 6.69
C HIS A 12 3.85 -4.27 7.05
N PHE A 13 3.36 -3.58 6.03
CA PHE A 13 2.51 -2.39 6.21
C PHE A 13 1.14 -2.64 5.61
N LEU A 14 0.10 -2.29 6.33
CA LEU A 14 -1.24 -2.12 5.79
C LEU A 14 -1.49 -0.61 5.67
N LEU A 15 -1.67 -0.14 4.45
CA LEU A 15 -1.80 1.29 4.13
C LEU A 15 -3.18 1.54 3.52
N LYS A 16 -3.88 2.56 3.99
CA LYS A 16 -5.00 3.12 3.26
C LYS A 16 -4.45 4.06 2.19
N THR A 17 -4.80 3.81 0.94
CA THR A 17 -4.35 4.63 -0.19
C THR A 17 -5.05 5.98 -0.17
N GLY A 18 -4.32 7.00 -0.58
CA GLY A 18 -4.79 8.37 -0.78
C GLY A 18 -4.38 8.87 -2.17
N PRO A 19 -4.35 10.18 -2.41
CA PRO A 19 -4.00 10.74 -3.71
C PRO A 19 -2.52 10.52 -4.08
N VAL A 20 -1.66 10.23 -3.10
CA VAL A 20 -0.23 10.00 -3.36
C VAL A 20 0.00 8.54 -3.71
N PRO A 21 0.65 8.24 -4.86
CA PRO A 21 0.97 6.86 -5.25
C PRO A 21 1.81 6.14 -4.20
N ILE A 22 1.50 4.86 -3.96
CA ILE A 22 2.23 4.02 -2.98
C ILE A 22 3.72 3.94 -3.30
N SER A 23 4.09 3.94 -4.57
CA SER A 23 5.49 3.96 -5.02
C SER A 23 6.26 5.19 -4.51
N THR A 24 5.62 6.35 -4.49
CA THR A 24 6.21 7.59 -3.96
C THR A 24 6.39 7.51 -2.45
N ILE A 25 5.38 7.01 -1.73
CA ILE A 25 5.44 6.84 -0.28
C ILE A 25 6.56 5.86 0.08
N MET A 26 6.58 4.68 -0.55
CA MET A 26 7.56 3.64 -0.26
C MET A 26 8.99 4.06 -0.65
N ARG A 27 9.16 4.75 -1.77
CA ARG A 27 10.47 5.31 -2.15
C ARG A 27 11.00 6.23 -1.07
N ARG A 28 10.20 7.20 -0.60
CA ARG A 28 10.62 8.15 0.46
C ARG A 28 10.94 7.43 1.76
N LEU A 29 10.09 6.50 2.16
CA LEU A 29 10.26 5.74 3.40
C LEU A 29 11.52 4.87 3.36
N LEU A 30 11.66 4.03 2.33
CA LEU A 30 12.75 3.06 2.26
C LEU A 30 14.10 3.75 2.00
N THR A 31 14.16 4.75 1.11
CA THR A 31 15.39 5.50 0.87
C THR A 31 15.80 6.29 2.11
N GLY A 32 14.85 6.98 2.75
CA GLY A 32 15.14 7.74 3.97
C GLY A 32 15.64 6.84 5.10
N TYR A 33 14.99 5.68 5.31
CA TYR A 33 15.42 4.72 6.31
C TYR A 33 16.80 4.12 5.99
N ALA A 34 17.04 3.72 4.73
CA ALA A 34 18.33 3.15 4.33
C ALA A 34 19.49 4.13 4.53
N LEU A 35 19.29 5.40 4.15
CA LEU A 35 20.29 6.44 4.35
C LEU A 35 20.56 6.68 5.83
N TRP A 36 19.50 6.80 6.64
CA TRP A 36 19.63 6.96 8.08
C TRP A 36 20.35 5.77 8.73
N TYR A 37 19.95 4.55 8.40
CA TYR A 37 20.51 3.33 8.95
C TYR A 37 21.99 3.18 8.59
N ASN A 38 22.34 3.32 7.31
CA ASN A 38 23.73 3.22 6.85
C ASN A 38 24.61 4.27 7.53
N ARG A 39 24.12 5.52 7.64
CA ARG A 39 24.87 6.59 8.33
C ARG A 39 25.07 6.28 9.82
N THR A 40 24.02 5.83 10.51
CA THR A 40 24.07 5.55 11.95
C THR A 40 24.97 4.35 12.26
N HIS A 41 24.98 3.33 11.39
CA HIS A 41 25.74 2.11 11.57
C HIS A 41 27.06 2.06 10.77
N ARG A 42 27.47 3.18 10.15
CA ARG A 42 28.68 3.30 9.33
C ARG A 42 28.79 2.18 8.28
N ARG A 43 27.68 1.92 7.57
CA ARG A 43 27.58 0.90 6.52
C ARG A 43 27.43 1.54 5.16
N ASP A 44 27.93 0.83 4.15
CA ASP A 44 27.74 1.15 2.74
C ASP A 44 26.93 0.05 2.05
N GLY A 45 26.33 0.39 0.89
CA GLY A 45 25.60 -0.54 0.07
C GLY A 45 24.10 -0.62 0.36
N HIS A 46 23.48 -1.62 -0.22
CA HIS A 46 22.02 -1.80 -0.14
C HIS A 46 21.58 -2.35 1.22
N LEU A 47 20.58 -1.70 1.83
CA LEU A 47 19.93 -2.21 3.05
C LEU A 47 18.81 -3.19 2.70
N PHE A 48 18.06 -2.92 1.64
CA PHE A 48 16.98 -3.78 1.17
C PHE A 48 17.40 -4.55 -0.09
N GLN A 49 17.21 -5.86 -0.10
CA GLN A 49 17.60 -6.72 -1.22
C GLN A 49 16.78 -6.43 -2.48
N ASN A 50 15.48 -6.17 -2.33
CA ASN A 50 14.53 -6.03 -3.42
C ASN A 50 13.62 -4.81 -3.25
N ARG A 51 12.86 -4.50 -4.32
CA ARG A 51 11.76 -3.55 -4.25
C ARG A 51 10.67 -4.08 -3.32
N PHE A 52 9.90 -3.18 -2.72
CA PHE A 52 8.72 -3.55 -1.95
C PHE A 52 7.71 -4.30 -2.84
N LYS A 53 7.00 -5.25 -2.25
CA LYS A 53 5.85 -5.91 -2.85
C LYS A 53 4.59 -5.24 -2.32
N SER A 54 3.65 -4.93 -3.19
CA SER A 54 2.35 -4.38 -2.80
C SER A 54 1.22 -5.26 -3.32
N ILE A 55 0.20 -5.44 -2.49
CA ILE A 55 -1.01 -6.18 -2.81
C ILE A 55 -2.17 -5.22 -2.53
N LEU A 56 -3.01 -4.98 -3.53
CA LEU A 56 -4.25 -4.24 -3.34
C LEU A 56 -5.28 -5.18 -2.70
N CYS A 57 -5.84 -4.77 -1.57
CA CYS A 57 -6.77 -5.60 -0.80
C CYS A 57 -8.18 -5.01 -0.84
N GLN A 58 -9.16 -5.88 -1.05
CA GLN A 58 -10.57 -5.53 -0.87
C GLN A 58 -10.83 -5.26 0.62
N GLU A 59 -11.25 -4.03 0.93
CA GLU A 59 -11.30 -3.55 2.31
C GLU A 59 -12.30 -4.34 3.15
N ASP A 60 -13.55 -4.38 2.73
CA ASP A 60 -14.65 -4.92 3.55
C ASP A 60 -14.46 -6.38 3.95
N ALA A 61 -13.97 -7.21 3.04
CA ALA A 61 -13.83 -8.64 3.27
C ALA A 61 -12.53 -9.03 4.01
N TYR A 62 -11.44 -8.26 3.81
CA TYR A 62 -10.10 -8.71 4.22
C TYR A 62 -9.41 -7.84 5.26
N LEU A 63 -9.93 -6.64 5.55
CA LEU A 63 -9.24 -5.68 6.43
C LEU A 63 -8.91 -6.26 7.81
N LEU A 64 -9.90 -6.76 8.54
CA LEU A 64 -9.70 -7.29 9.88
C LEU A 64 -8.84 -8.54 9.89
N GLU A 65 -9.01 -9.42 8.90
CA GLU A 65 -8.23 -10.62 8.74
C GLU A 65 -6.74 -10.31 8.47
N LEU A 66 -6.47 -9.33 7.60
CA LEU A 66 -5.10 -8.85 7.34
C LEU A 66 -4.47 -8.22 8.57
N VAL A 67 -5.24 -7.43 9.31
CA VAL A 67 -4.81 -6.84 10.56
C VAL A 67 -4.40 -7.94 11.55
N ARG A 68 -5.26 -8.92 11.76
CA ARG A 68 -4.99 -10.07 12.63
C ARG A 68 -3.78 -10.86 12.14
N TYR A 69 -3.72 -11.13 10.83
CA TYR A 69 -2.60 -11.85 10.22
C TYR A 69 -1.26 -11.15 10.50
N ILE A 70 -1.17 -9.84 10.21
CA ILE A 70 0.05 -9.04 10.42
C ILE A 70 0.44 -9.02 11.89
N HIS A 71 -0.53 -8.89 12.79
CA HIS A 71 -0.25 -8.82 14.23
C HIS A 71 0.20 -10.16 14.82
N LEU A 72 -0.34 -11.28 14.36
CA LEU A 72 0.05 -12.61 14.84
C LEU A 72 1.37 -13.11 14.26
N ASN A 73 1.87 -12.47 13.22
CA ASN A 73 3.11 -12.90 12.59
C ASN A 73 4.30 -13.03 13.55
N PRO A 74 4.56 -12.11 14.52
CA PRO A 74 5.67 -12.27 15.47
C PRO A 74 5.56 -13.55 16.32
N ILE A 75 4.35 -13.95 16.69
CA ILE A 75 4.11 -15.24 17.38
C ILE A 75 4.40 -16.41 16.45
N ARG A 76 3.87 -16.35 15.21
CA ARG A 76 4.08 -17.40 14.20
C ARG A 76 5.54 -17.55 13.78
N ALA A 77 6.31 -16.48 13.86
CA ALA A 77 7.75 -16.48 13.61
C ALA A 77 8.59 -16.89 14.82
N GLY A 78 7.97 -17.18 15.98
CA GLY A 78 8.67 -17.55 17.20
C GLY A 78 9.49 -16.42 17.84
N ILE A 79 9.24 -15.15 17.46
CA ILE A 79 9.92 -13.97 18.02
C ILE A 79 9.37 -13.67 19.42
N ILE A 80 8.10 -13.91 19.63
CA ILE A 80 7.38 -13.78 20.91
C ILE A 80 6.50 -15.02 21.10
N HIS A 81 6.16 -15.31 22.36
CA HIS A 81 5.55 -16.60 22.70
C HIS A 81 4.05 -16.52 22.93
N ASP A 82 3.53 -15.37 23.37
CA ASP A 82 2.14 -15.24 23.75
C ASP A 82 1.52 -13.86 23.45
N LEU A 83 0.21 -13.74 23.64
CA LEU A 83 -0.53 -12.50 23.44
C LEU A 83 -0.19 -11.38 24.45
N GLY A 84 0.30 -11.74 25.64
CA GLY A 84 0.73 -10.78 26.66
C GLY A 84 2.00 -10.07 26.20
N GLU A 85 2.94 -10.83 25.68
CA GLU A 85 4.16 -10.30 25.04
C GLU A 85 3.81 -9.50 23.79
N LEU A 86 2.93 -10.00 22.91
CA LEU A 86 2.46 -9.30 21.72
C LEU A 86 1.86 -7.93 22.06
N GLY A 87 1.08 -7.86 23.13
CA GLY A 87 0.48 -6.61 23.60
C GLY A 87 1.48 -5.55 24.03
N ARG A 88 2.73 -5.94 24.31
CA ARG A 88 3.83 -5.05 24.72
C ARG A 88 4.91 -4.91 23.63
N TYR A 89 4.86 -5.74 22.59
CA TYR A 89 5.88 -5.77 21.54
C TYR A 89 5.88 -4.46 20.73
N PRO A 90 6.98 -3.68 20.77
CA PRO A 90 7.01 -2.32 20.21
C PRO A 90 6.97 -2.29 18.68
N TYR A 91 7.34 -3.39 18.04
CA TYR A 91 7.41 -3.48 16.57
C TYR A 91 6.14 -4.08 15.95
N SER A 92 5.06 -4.20 16.72
CA SER A 92 3.73 -4.58 16.24
C SER A 92 2.70 -3.49 16.50
N GLY A 93 1.82 -3.26 15.54
CA GLY A 93 0.68 -2.36 15.71
C GLY A 93 -0.33 -2.83 16.77
N GLN A 94 -0.22 -4.06 17.25
CA GLN A 94 -1.04 -4.62 18.31
C GLN A 94 -0.92 -3.82 19.64
N SER A 95 0.31 -3.49 20.04
CA SER A 95 0.57 -2.75 21.27
C SER A 95 -0.09 -1.37 21.29
N VAL A 96 -0.16 -0.74 20.14
CA VAL A 96 -0.81 0.57 19.96
C VAL A 96 -2.33 0.45 20.02
N LEU A 97 -2.93 -0.55 19.37
CA LEU A 97 -4.37 -0.81 19.46
C LEU A 97 -4.81 -1.13 20.89
N MET A 98 -4.00 -1.91 21.60
CA MET A 98 -4.27 -2.25 23.00
C MET A 98 -4.02 -1.08 23.95
N GLY A 99 -3.51 0.07 23.45
CA GLY A 99 -3.26 1.28 24.23
C GLY A 99 -2.04 1.17 25.15
N LYS A 100 -1.16 0.21 24.92
CA LYS A 100 0.09 0.05 25.67
C LYS A 100 1.20 0.99 25.16
N LEU A 101 1.17 1.29 23.85
CA LEU A 101 2.05 2.27 23.23
C LEU A 101 1.21 3.33 22.50
N LYS A 102 1.77 4.53 22.38
CA LYS A 102 1.19 5.63 21.60
C LYS A 102 1.94 5.79 20.28
N ASN A 103 1.19 5.94 19.20
CA ASN A 103 1.75 6.14 17.86
C ASN A 103 0.78 7.00 17.06
N GLY A 104 1.20 8.22 16.71
CA GLY A 104 0.35 9.20 16.04
C GLY A 104 0.04 8.92 14.56
N TRP A 105 0.77 8.01 13.93
CA TRP A 105 0.57 7.67 12.52
C TRP A 105 -0.31 6.43 12.31
N GLN A 106 -0.61 5.65 13.37
CA GLN A 106 -1.48 4.48 13.27
C GLN A 106 -2.93 4.85 13.51
N ASP A 107 -3.82 4.51 12.59
CA ASP A 107 -5.25 4.73 12.75
C ASP A 107 -5.85 3.65 13.66
N ILE A 108 -6.13 4.05 14.89
CA ILE A 108 -6.70 3.19 15.93
C ILE A 108 -8.22 3.20 15.83
N LYS A 109 -8.80 4.39 15.60
CA LYS A 109 -10.25 4.60 15.67
C LYS A 109 -10.99 3.77 14.63
N TRP A 110 -10.47 3.74 13.42
CA TRP A 110 -11.10 3.00 12.34
C TRP A 110 -11.20 1.50 12.63
N ILE A 111 -10.14 0.88 13.13
CA ILE A 111 -10.17 -0.55 13.41
C ILE A 111 -10.95 -0.89 14.67
N LEU A 112 -10.75 -0.16 15.75
CA LEU A 112 -11.47 -0.41 17.00
C LEU A 112 -12.96 -0.08 16.86
N GLY A 113 -13.31 0.93 16.06
CA GLY A 113 -14.70 1.29 15.76
C GLY A 113 -15.51 0.17 15.06
N MET A 114 -14.82 -0.75 14.38
CA MET A 114 -15.48 -1.95 13.81
C MET A 114 -15.93 -2.96 14.87
N PHE A 115 -15.43 -2.85 16.10
CA PHE A 115 -15.79 -3.74 17.20
C PHE A 115 -16.78 -3.11 18.18
N SER A 116 -16.63 -1.84 18.50
CA SER A 116 -17.53 -1.10 19.40
C SER A 116 -17.21 0.40 19.39
N GLU A 117 -18.21 1.23 19.68
CA GLU A 117 -18.02 2.67 19.91
C GLU A 117 -17.23 2.92 21.22
N ASN A 118 -17.44 2.08 22.22
CA ASN A 118 -16.68 2.17 23.48
C ASN A 118 -15.30 1.55 23.31
N ILE A 119 -14.25 2.36 23.48
CA ILE A 119 -12.86 1.95 23.24
C ILE A 119 -12.40 0.79 24.14
N GLY A 120 -12.90 0.71 25.37
CA GLY A 120 -12.57 -0.39 26.30
C GLY A 120 -13.19 -1.71 25.84
N ALA A 121 -14.46 -1.68 25.46
CA ALA A 121 -15.17 -2.82 24.86
C ALA A 121 -14.54 -3.23 23.53
N ALA A 122 -14.23 -2.27 22.66
CA ALA A 122 -13.59 -2.52 21.39
C ALA A 122 -12.24 -3.25 21.54
N ARG A 123 -11.40 -2.82 22.48
CA ARG A 123 -10.12 -3.48 22.77
C ARG A 123 -10.29 -4.92 23.26
N ARG A 124 -11.28 -5.17 24.11
CA ARG A 124 -11.58 -6.52 24.59
C ARG A 124 -12.01 -7.43 23.44
N LEU A 125 -12.98 -7.00 22.65
CA LEU A 125 -13.48 -7.74 21.48
C LEU A 125 -12.37 -7.96 20.43
N TYR A 126 -11.55 -6.95 20.19
CA TYR A 126 -10.41 -7.06 19.30
C TYR A 126 -9.38 -8.08 19.82
N LYS A 127 -9.09 -8.10 21.14
CA LYS A 127 -8.18 -9.08 21.75
C LYS A 127 -8.71 -10.50 21.52
N GLU A 128 -9.99 -10.73 21.80
CA GLU A 128 -10.65 -12.03 21.59
C GLU A 128 -10.63 -12.45 20.11
N PHE A 129 -10.80 -11.48 19.18
CA PHE A 129 -10.70 -11.73 17.75
C PHE A 129 -9.28 -12.16 17.35
N VAL A 130 -8.23 -11.52 17.88
CA VAL A 130 -6.84 -11.90 17.61
C VAL A 130 -6.52 -13.26 18.21
N GLU A 131 -6.96 -13.53 19.42
CA GLU A 131 -6.75 -14.79 20.14
C GLU A 131 -7.28 -15.99 19.36
N ARG A 132 -8.51 -15.90 18.85
CA ARG A 132 -9.11 -16.92 17.97
C ARG A 132 -8.32 -17.18 16.68
N GLY A 133 -7.45 -16.24 16.29
CA GLY A 133 -6.59 -16.39 15.11
C GLY A 133 -5.30 -17.17 15.33
N ILE A 134 -4.93 -17.47 16.59
CA ILE A 134 -3.69 -18.19 16.89
C ILE A 134 -3.76 -19.62 16.32
N GLU A 135 -4.87 -20.29 16.53
CA GLU A 135 -5.10 -21.69 16.10
C GLU A 135 -5.25 -21.85 14.58
N GLN A 136 -5.49 -20.77 13.85
CA GLN A 136 -5.70 -20.81 12.39
C GLN A 136 -4.43 -21.14 11.58
N GLY A 137 -3.26 -21.18 12.20
CA GLY A 137 -2.00 -21.53 11.54
C GLY A 137 -1.63 -20.62 10.36
N LYS A 138 -1.04 -21.21 9.32
CA LYS A 138 -0.67 -20.50 8.09
C LYS A 138 -1.92 -20.21 7.23
N ARG A 139 -2.17 -18.97 6.92
CA ARG A 139 -3.29 -18.48 6.11
C ARG A 139 -2.85 -18.35 4.64
N HIS A 140 -3.01 -19.43 3.88
CA HIS A 140 -2.67 -19.44 2.45
C HIS A 140 -3.60 -18.56 1.61
N ASP A 141 -4.83 -18.34 2.07
CA ASP A 141 -5.80 -17.41 1.51
C ASP A 141 -5.35 -15.93 1.60
N LEU A 142 -4.47 -15.60 2.53
CA LEU A 142 -3.90 -14.25 2.67
C LEU A 142 -2.48 -14.13 2.10
N SER A 143 -1.72 -15.22 2.03
CA SER A 143 -0.31 -15.23 1.65
C SER A 143 0.02 -16.05 0.40
N GLY A 144 -0.92 -16.83 -0.12
CA GLY A 144 -0.78 -17.66 -1.33
C GLY A 144 -0.73 -16.84 -2.64
N GLY A 145 -0.61 -17.52 -3.78
CA GLY A 145 -0.73 -16.91 -5.12
C GLY A 145 -2.12 -16.34 -5.38
N GLY A 146 -2.26 -15.50 -6.42
CA GLY A 146 -3.50 -14.78 -6.74
C GLY A 146 -4.75 -15.66 -6.78
N LEU A 147 -4.68 -16.81 -7.45
CA LEU A 147 -5.82 -17.76 -7.52
C LEU A 147 -6.20 -18.31 -6.14
N ILE A 148 -5.22 -18.66 -5.31
CA ILE A 148 -5.47 -19.22 -3.97
C ILE A 148 -6.11 -18.16 -3.08
N ARG A 149 -5.63 -16.93 -3.16
CA ARG A 149 -6.16 -15.78 -2.40
C ARG A 149 -7.59 -15.46 -2.82
N SER A 150 -7.84 -15.32 -4.14
CA SER A 150 -9.16 -14.96 -4.66
C SER A 150 -10.21 -16.06 -4.45
N ALA A 151 -9.79 -17.32 -4.39
CA ALA A 151 -10.68 -18.44 -4.11
C ALA A 151 -10.92 -18.68 -2.61
N GLY A 152 -10.11 -18.08 -1.72
CA GLY A 152 -10.22 -18.33 -0.27
C GLY A 152 -9.44 -19.54 0.23
N GLY A 153 -8.41 -20.01 -0.51
CA GLY A 153 -7.53 -21.10 -0.12
C GLY A 153 -7.52 -22.29 -1.07
N TRP A 154 -6.66 -23.26 -0.79
CA TRP A 154 -6.45 -24.44 -1.65
C TRP A 154 -7.68 -25.33 -1.84
N GLU A 155 -8.48 -25.52 -0.80
CA GLU A 155 -9.69 -26.35 -0.88
C GLU A 155 -10.73 -25.72 -1.80
N ALA A 156 -10.91 -24.40 -1.73
CA ALA A 156 -11.80 -23.69 -2.64
C ALA A 156 -11.27 -23.71 -4.08
N VAL A 157 -9.96 -23.64 -4.31
CA VAL A 157 -9.36 -23.81 -5.65
C VAL A 157 -9.66 -25.19 -6.21
N LYS A 158 -9.57 -26.25 -5.39
CA LYS A 158 -9.90 -27.61 -5.82
C LYS A 158 -11.39 -27.76 -6.18
N ALA A 159 -12.28 -27.16 -5.37
CA ALA A 159 -13.72 -27.14 -5.63
C ALA A 159 -14.04 -26.43 -6.96
N LEU A 160 -13.52 -25.22 -7.16
CA LEU A 160 -13.70 -24.45 -8.41
C LEU A 160 -13.19 -25.22 -9.64
N LYS A 161 -12.04 -25.89 -9.54
CA LYS A 161 -11.52 -26.74 -10.63
C LYS A 161 -12.45 -27.91 -10.92
N LYS A 162 -13.03 -28.56 -9.91
CA LYS A 162 -13.97 -29.67 -10.06
C LYS A 162 -15.26 -29.23 -10.75
N GLU A 163 -15.74 -28.04 -10.41
CA GLU A 163 -16.95 -27.45 -10.98
C GLU A 163 -16.70 -26.70 -12.32
N ARG A 164 -15.46 -26.65 -12.80
CA ARG A 164 -15.04 -25.92 -14.00
C ARG A 164 -15.39 -24.42 -13.97
N VAL A 165 -15.46 -23.83 -12.78
CA VAL A 165 -15.71 -22.41 -12.59
C VAL A 165 -14.40 -21.63 -12.72
N TYR A 166 -14.37 -20.66 -13.63
CA TYR A 166 -13.21 -19.81 -13.85
C TYR A 166 -13.34 -18.54 -13.01
N GLN A 167 -12.44 -18.35 -12.04
CA GLN A 167 -12.39 -17.14 -11.23
C GLN A 167 -11.22 -16.25 -11.67
N ARG A 168 -11.51 -14.97 -11.91
CA ARG A 168 -10.47 -13.98 -12.21
C ARG A 168 -9.57 -13.80 -11.00
N ASN A 169 -8.26 -13.78 -11.23
CA ASN A 169 -7.27 -13.61 -10.17
C ASN A 169 -6.06 -12.82 -10.68
N ASP A 170 -5.38 -12.12 -9.77
CA ASP A 170 -4.11 -11.43 -10.02
C ASP A 170 -3.26 -11.51 -8.75
N GLU A 171 -1.96 -11.74 -8.91
CA GLU A 171 -1.03 -11.86 -7.77
C GLU A 171 -0.88 -10.57 -6.95
N ARG A 172 -1.27 -9.43 -7.53
CA ARG A 172 -1.20 -8.11 -6.91
C ARG A 172 -2.51 -7.69 -6.24
N ILE A 173 -3.56 -8.51 -6.34
CA ILE A 173 -4.90 -8.19 -5.84
C ILE A 173 -5.36 -9.31 -4.89
N LEU A 174 -5.83 -8.92 -3.71
CA LEU A 174 -6.52 -9.77 -2.74
C LEU A 174 -7.97 -9.35 -2.68
N GLY A 175 -8.85 -10.14 -3.24
CA GLY A 175 -10.28 -9.87 -3.32
C GLY A 175 -11.00 -11.01 -4.03
N ASP A 176 -12.33 -10.96 -4.05
CA ASP A 176 -13.15 -11.85 -4.86
C ASP A 176 -12.97 -11.60 -6.37
N GLY A 177 -13.48 -12.51 -7.19
CA GLY A 177 -13.32 -12.43 -8.65
C GLY A 177 -13.93 -11.16 -9.26
N ASP A 178 -15.01 -10.65 -8.68
CA ASP A 178 -15.68 -9.42 -9.13
C ASP A 178 -14.83 -8.19 -8.80
N PHE A 179 -14.27 -8.12 -7.61
CA PHE A 179 -13.35 -7.06 -7.21
C PHE A 179 -12.11 -7.05 -8.11
N VAL A 180 -11.49 -8.20 -8.33
CA VAL A 180 -10.35 -8.35 -9.25
C VAL A 180 -10.73 -7.86 -10.65
N GLY A 181 -11.89 -8.26 -11.15
CA GLY A 181 -12.40 -7.83 -12.46
C GLY A 181 -12.57 -6.32 -12.57
N ARG A 182 -13.18 -5.68 -11.57
CA ARG A 182 -13.35 -4.21 -11.53
C ARG A 182 -12.02 -3.47 -11.49
N VAL A 183 -11.08 -3.92 -10.68
CA VAL A 183 -9.74 -3.31 -10.57
C VAL A 183 -8.99 -3.41 -11.89
N LEU A 184 -8.98 -4.58 -12.52
CA LEU A 184 -8.30 -4.78 -13.81
C LEU A 184 -8.94 -3.94 -14.93
N ALA A 185 -10.28 -3.90 -15.02
CA ALA A 185 -10.98 -3.07 -15.99
C ALA A 185 -10.71 -1.56 -15.78
N THR A 186 -10.60 -1.11 -14.54
CA THR A 186 -10.25 0.28 -14.24
C THR A 186 -8.82 0.61 -14.65
N ALA A 187 -7.88 -0.32 -14.41
CA ALA A 187 -6.48 -0.18 -14.82
C ALA A 187 -6.35 -0.14 -16.35
N GLU A 188 -7.06 -1.02 -17.06
CA GLU A 188 -7.09 -1.09 -18.51
C GLU A 188 -7.62 0.22 -19.13
N LYS A 189 -8.77 0.72 -18.68
CA LYS A 189 -9.31 2.03 -19.09
C LYS A 189 -8.32 3.18 -18.85
N SER A 190 -7.61 3.15 -17.73
CA SER A 190 -6.59 4.15 -17.42
C SER A 190 -5.42 4.08 -18.40
N MET A 191 -4.99 2.86 -18.75
CA MET A 191 -3.93 2.65 -19.75
C MET A 191 -4.37 3.09 -21.14
N GLU A 192 -5.56 2.72 -21.59
CA GLU A 192 -6.12 3.14 -22.89
C GLU A 192 -6.16 4.67 -23.01
N LYS A 193 -6.63 5.36 -21.95
CA LYS A 193 -6.62 6.83 -21.91
C LYS A 193 -5.20 7.41 -22.05
N ARG A 194 -4.22 6.81 -21.38
CA ARG A 194 -2.81 7.25 -21.49
C ARG A 194 -2.25 7.03 -22.89
N TYR A 195 -2.59 5.91 -23.52
CA TYR A 195 -2.19 5.64 -24.92
C TYR A 195 -2.87 6.61 -25.89
N ALA A 196 -4.16 6.89 -25.70
CA ALA A 196 -4.89 7.87 -26.54
C ALA A 196 -4.30 9.28 -26.40
N LEU A 197 -3.96 9.72 -25.19
CA LEU A 197 -3.29 11.01 -24.97
C LEU A 197 -1.93 11.08 -25.66
N LYS A 198 -1.13 10.02 -25.57
CA LYS A 198 0.15 9.93 -26.29
C LYS A 198 -0.05 9.95 -27.81
N ALA A 199 -1.04 9.21 -28.30
CA ALA A 199 -1.37 9.18 -29.74
C ALA A 199 -1.84 10.55 -30.27
N HIS A 200 -2.49 11.36 -29.44
CA HIS A 200 -2.84 12.74 -29.74
C HIS A 200 -1.69 13.73 -29.48
N GLY A 201 -0.49 13.22 -29.20
CA GLY A 201 0.72 14.00 -29.02
C GLY A 201 0.71 14.90 -27.78
N PHE A 202 -0.09 14.57 -26.77
CA PHE A 202 0.04 15.17 -25.43
C PHE A 202 1.15 14.45 -24.67
N ASP A 203 2.37 14.83 -24.96
CA ASP A 203 3.57 14.36 -24.26
C ASP A 203 4.16 15.45 -23.35
N LEU A 204 5.18 15.06 -22.60
CA LEU A 204 5.88 15.97 -21.70
C LEU A 204 6.53 17.15 -22.45
N GLU A 205 6.89 16.97 -23.71
CA GLU A 205 7.52 18.03 -24.53
C GLU A 205 6.51 19.12 -24.87
N LYS A 206 5.27 18.77 -25.23
CA LYS A 206 4.21 19.78 -25.44
C LYS A 206 3.83 20.50 -24.15
N ILE A 207 3.78 19.79 -23.03
CA ILE A 207 3.54 20.41 -21.72
C ILE A 207 4.70 21.37 -21.41
N ALA A 208 5.95 20.95 -21.63
CA ALA A 208 7.12 21.79 -21.41
C ALA A 208 7.12 23.05 -22.33
N SER A 209 6.79 22.89 -23.62
CA SER A 209 6.64 24.03 -24.53
C SER A 209 5.56 24.99 -24.05
N ARG A 210 4.44 24.47 -23.55
CA ARG A 210 3.36 25.33 -23.02
C ARG A 210 3.78 26.04 -21.72
N VAL A 211 4.54 25.38 -20.87
CA VAL A 211 5.11 25.98 -19.65
C VAL A 211 6.10 27.12 -20.05
N SER A 212 6.96 26.87 -21.03
CA SER A 212 7.88 27.85 -21.61
C SER A 212 7.13 29.10 -22.10
N GLU A 213 6.08 28.93 -22.90
CA GLU A 213 5.24 30.03 -23.38
C GLU A 213 4.57 30.82 -22.24
N VAL A 214 3.99 30.14 -21.26
CA VAL A 214 3.22 30.78 -20.16
C VAL A 214 4.12 31.57 -19.23
N LEU A 215 5.32 31.06 -18.95
CA LEU A 215 6.26 31.69 -18.01
C LEU A 215 7.29 32.59 -18.72
N GLY A 216 7.32 32.60 -20.07
CA GLY A 216 8.29 33.38 -20.83
C GLY A 216 9.74 32.95 -20.57
N VAL A 217 9.97 31.63 -20.36
CA VAL A 217 11.29 31.05 -20.15
C VAL A 217 11.70 30.23 -21.35
N GLU A 218 12.99 30.06 -21.60
CA GLU A 218 13.47 29.19 -22.66
C GLU A 218 13.08 27.73 -22.41
N ALA A 219 12.75 26.98 -23.47
CA ALA A 219 12.33 25.59 -23.34
C ALA A 219 13.38 24.70 -22.66
N GLU A 220 14.67 25.03 -22.85
CA GLU A 220 15.78 24.34 -22.20
C GLU A 220 15.80 24.56 -20.67
N ASP A 221 15.40 25.75 -20.22
CA ASP A 221 15.32 26.09 -18.80
C ASP A 221 14.23 25.30 -18.06
N VAL A 222 13.16 24.92 -18.75
CA VAL A 222 12.09 24.08 -18.17
C VAL A 222 12.64 22.71 -17.74
N TRP A 223 13.64 22.20 -18.46
CA TRP A 223 14.35 20.94 -18.14
C TRP A 223 15.60 21.16 -17.29
N GLY A 224 16.03 22.42 -17.13
CA GLY A 224 17.26 22.79 -16.47
C GLY A 224 17.34 22.37 -15.00
N ARG A 225 18.56 22.08 -14.53
CA ARG A 225 18.83 21.75 -13.11
C ARG A 225 19.10 22.98 -12.24
N GLY A 226 18.98 24.18 -12.77
CA GLY A 226 19.22 25.42 -12.09
C GLY A 226 18.39 25.63 -10.83
N ARG A 227 18.90 26.45 -9.88
CA ARG A 227 18.21 26.84 -8.65
C ARG A 227 17.60 28.24 -8.73
N TYR A 228 17.68 28.89 -9.90
CA TYR A 228 17.05 30.19 -10.10
C TYR A 228 15.54 30.08 -9.98
N ARG A 229 14.92 31.11 -9.43
CA ARG A 229 13.49 31.09 -9.09
C ARG A 229 12.60 30.73 -10.27
N HIS A 230 12.82 31.35 -11.44
CA HIS A 230 12.05 31.10 -12.66
C HIS A 230 12.19 29.64 -13.16
N ILE A 231 13.39 29.04 -13.07
CA ILE A 231 13.61 27.63 -13.43
C ILE A 231 12.91 26.68 -12.47
N VAL A 232 12.90 27.00 -11.17
CA VAL A 232 12.20 26.19 -10.15
C VAL A 232 10.70 26.31 -10.35
N GLU A 233 10.18 27.49 -10.66
CA GLU A 233 8.76 27.72 -10.98
C GLU A 233 8.34 26.95 -12.23
N ALA A 234 9.14 27.00 -13.30
CA ALA A 234 8.87 26.27 -14.55
C ALA A 234 8.82 24.75 -14.33
N ARG A 235 9.79 24.19 -13.60
CA ARG A 235 9.78 22.76 -13.26
C ARG A 235 8.62 22.37 -12.36
N SER A 236 8.25 23.22 -11.43
CA SER A 236 7.12 22.97 -10.54
C SER A 236 5.81 22.93 -11.34
N LEU A 237 5.65 23.87 -12.28
CA LEU A 237 4.48 23.93 -13.17
C LEU A 237 4.45 22.73 -14.14
N LEU A 238 5.61 22.37 -14.73
CA LEU A 238 5.73 21.17 -15.56
C LEU A 238 5.31 19.90 -14.79
N CYS A 239 5.80 19.74 -13.56
CA CYS A 239 5.43 18.62 -12.70
C CYS A 239 3.93 18.66 -12.35
N CYS A 240 3.38 19.82 -12.04
CA CYS A 240 1.97 19.99 -11.71
C CYS A 240 1.09 19.61 -12.91
N TRP A 241 1.34 20.19 -14.08
CA TRP A 241 0.54 19.95 -15.27
C TRP A 241 0.70 18.53 -15.83
N SER A 242 1.89 17.94 -15.73
CA SER A 242 2.07 16.53 -16.10
C SER A 242 1.30 15.59 -15.16
N MET A 243 1.17 15.94 -13.88
CA MET A 243 0.34 15.21 -12.91
C MET A 243 -1.16 15.49 -13.11
N GLU A 244 -1.55 16.73 -13.45
CA GLU A 244 -2.95 17.09 -13.71
C GLU A 244 -3.44 16.55 -15.05
N ALA A 245 -2.60 16.51 -16.08
CA ALA A 245 -2.89 15.79 -17.32
C ALA A 245 -3.14 14.30 -17.05
N ASP A 246 -2.45 13.74 -16.06
CA ASP A 246 -2.70 12.38 -15.55
C ASP A 246 -3.99 12.30 -14.65
N GLN A 247 -4.36 13.38 -13.93
CA GLN A 247 -5.48 13.39 -12.96
C GLN A 247 -6.76 14.06 -13.49
N SER A 248 -6.70 15.04 -14.39
CA SER A 248 -7.87 15.80 -14.85
C SER A 248 -8.87 14.93 -15.63
N HIS A 249 -8.46 13.75 -16.06
CA HIS A 249 -9.36 12.74 -16.60
C HIS A 249 -10.04 11.86 -15.53
N GLN A 250 -9.57 11.87 -14.27
CA GLN A 250 -10.26 11.16 -13.18
C GLN A 250 -11.49 11.94 -12.65
N LYS A 251 -11.47 13.28 -12.72
CA LYS A 251 -12.57 14.14 -12.20
C LYS A 251 -13.74 14.37 -13.18
N LYS A 252 -13.59 14.05 -14.47
CA LYS A 252 -14.67 14.15 -15.47
C LYS A 252 -15.46 12.85 -15.64
N ALA A 253 -15.18 11.82 -14.86
CA ALA A 253 -15.83 10.51 -14.91
C ALA A 253 -16.47 10.10 -13.57
N ALA A 254 -16.72 11.06 -12.67
CA ALA A 254 -17.53 10.88 -11.46
C ALA A 254 -18.87 11.61 -11.61
#